data_d5cfb21522bfcde856fb07b1b5fbfd4d
#
_entry.id   d5cfb21522bfcde856fb07b1b5fbfd4d
#
_cell.length_a   1.000
_cell.length_b   1.000
_cell.length_c   1.000
_cell.angle_alpha   90.00
_cell.angle_beta   90.00
_cell.angle_gamma   90.00
#
_symmetry.space_group_name_H-M   'P 1'
#
loop_
_entity.id
_entity.type
_entity.pdbx_description
1 polymer ?
#
loop_
_entity_poly.entity_id
_entity_poly.type
_entity_poly.pdbx_seq_one_letter_code
_entity_poly.pdbx_strand_id
1 'polypeptide(L)'
;MKIPLFFNNTARSARVGRFRRWLDRHRDFFDVIEPESREDMLNHLVSQANSGAPAVAVAGGDGTLGIAARALCNTETVLAPFPAGTMNVFSREIGIRPDFDHALHILNTGRSKNVDLFAFNGQVFLQMAGIGADARAVELTTWEMKKKWKALAYVIAGARVCTEKQPHLTLRSEE
;
A
#
# COMPACT_ATOMS: atom_id res chain seq x y z
N MET A 1 -24.05 -8.32 -5.48
CA MET A 1 -23.49 -7.79 -4.23
C MET A 1 -22.39 -6.80 -4.62
N LYS A 2 -22.36 -5.60 -4.04
CA LYS A 2 -21.27 -4.63 -4.28
C LYS A 2 -20.02 -5.07 -3.53
N ILE A 3 -18.84 -4.78 -4.11
CA ILE A 3 -17.56 -5.09 -3.49
C ILE A 3 -17.14 -3.92 -2.60
N PRO A 4 -16.80 -4.13 -1.33
CA PRO A 4 -16.25 -3.08 -0.47
C PRO A 4 -14.98 -2.49 -1.11
N LEU A 5 -14.96 -1.18 -1.31
CA LEU A 5 -13.82 -0.45 -1.86
C LEU A 5 -13.33 0.59 -0.85
N PHE A 6 -12.14 0.39 -0.37
CA PHE A 6 -11.44 1.34 0.49
C PHE A 6 -10.68 2.36 -0.35
N PHE A 7 -11.03 3.61 -0.23
CA PHE A 7 -10.41 4.68 -0.99
C PHE A 7 -9.77 5.72 -0.07
N ASN A 8 -8.44 5.75 -0.04
CA ASN A 8 -7.70 6.78 0.69
C ASN A 8 -7.69 8.10 -0.11
N ASN A 9 -8.69 8.94 0.12
CA ASN A 9 -8.85 10.21 -0.57
C ASN A 9 -7.85 11.30 -0.08
N THR A 10 -7.23 11.11 1.08
CA THR A 10 -6.23 12.04 1.63
C THR A 10 -4.85 11.83 1.04
N ALA A 11 -4.65 10.77 0.27
CA ALA A 11 -3.39 10.52 -0.41
C ALA A 11 -3.10 11.62 -1.42
N ARG A 12 -1.90 12.22 -1.32
CA ARG A 12 -1.50 13.40 -2.11
C ARG A 12 -1.00 13.06 -3.52
N SER A 13 -1.39 11.91 -4.06
CA SER A 13 -1.05 11.50 -5.42
C SER A 13 -1.92 12.21 -6.45
N ALA A 14 -1.33 12.65 -7.57
CA ALA A 14 -2.09 13.15 -8.72
C ALA A 14 -3.07 12.09 -9.29
N ARG A 15 -2.91 10.82 -8.94
CA ARG A 15 -3.80 9.73 -9.35
C ARG A 15 -5.10 9.69 -8.56
N VAL A 16 -5.14 10.23 -7.33
CA VAL A 16 -6.35 10.27 -6.50
C VAL A 16 -7.52 10.94 -7.22
N GLY A 17 -7.29 12.11 -7.81
CA GLY A 17 -8.33 12.82 -8.57
C GLY A 17 -8.76 12.07 -9.85
N ARG A 18 -7.83 11.32 -10.50
CA ARG A 18 -8.19 10.47 -11.64
C ARG A 18 -9.00 9.26 -11.20
N PHE A 19 -8.62 8.64 -10.09
CA PHE A 19 -9.35 7.52 -9.52
C PHE A 19 -10.77 7.93 -9.13
N ARG A 20 -10.96 9.10 -8.49
CA ARG A 20 -12.28 9.61 -8.10
C ARG A 20 -13.21 9.74 -9.32
N ARG A 21 -12.75 10.38 -10.42
CA ARG A 21 -13.53 10.49 -11.66
C ARG A 21 -13.83 9.13 -12.31
N TRP A 22 -12.92 8.19 -12.21
CA TRP A 22 -13.13 6.83 -12.66
C TRP A 22 -14.17 6.11 -11.79
N LEU A 23 -14.05 6.22 -10.47
CA LEU A 23 -14.96 5.63 -9.49
C LEU A 23 -16.39 6.16 -9.66
N ASP A 24 -16.59 7.44 -9.94
CA ASP A 24 -17.92 8.04 -10.16
C ASP A 24 -18.67 7.36 -11.31
N ARG A 25 -17.97 6.85 -12.32
CA ARG A 25 -18.54 6.10 -13.44
C ARG A 25 -18.78 4.61 -13.13
N HIS A 26 -18.19 4.11 -12.06
CA HIS A 26 -18.22 2.69 -11.70
C HIS A 26 -18.82 2.44 -10.30
N ARG A 27 -19.53 3.42 -9.74
CA ARG A 27 -20.09 3.34 -8.38
C ARG A 27 -21.03 2.17 -8.14
N ASP A 28 -21.64 1.65 -9.19
CA ASP A 28 -22.58 0.53 -9.07
C ASP A 28 -21.90 -0.79 -8.71
N PHE A 29 -20.59 -0.90 -8.96
CA PHE A 29 -19.78 -2.08 -8.62
C PHE A 29 -19.34 -2.10 -7.16
N PHE A 30 -19.27 -0.94 -6.51
CA PHE A 30 -18.59 -0.79 -5.24
C PHE A 30 -19.47 -0.23 -4.12
N ASP A 31 -19.23 -0.73 -2.91
CA ASP A 31 -19.59 -0.08 -1.67
C ASP A 31 -18.37 0.71 -1.19
N VAL A 32 -18.41 2.04 -1.34
CA VAL A 32 -17.25 2.91 -1.17
C VAL A 32 -17.10 3.32 0.28
N ILE A 33 -15.94 3.02 0.86
CA ILE A 33 -15.56 3.38 2.22
C ILE A 33 -14.34 4.33 2.12
N GLU A 34 -14.49 5.54 2.66
CA GLU A 34 -13.42 6.54 2.73
C GLU A 34 -12.95 6.67 4.19
N PRO A 35 -11.93 5.93 4.63
CA PRO A 35 -11.47 5.95 6.02
C PRO A 35 -10.89 7.31 6.41
N GLU A 36 -11.18 7.75 7.63
CA GLU A 36 -10.69 9.02 8.16
C GLU A 36 -9.23 8.93 8.65
N SER A 37 -8.81 7.73 9.06
CA SER A 37 -7.47 7.47 9.58
C SER A 37 -6.95 6.08 9.17
N ARG A 38 -5.66 5.83 9.49
CA ARG A 38 -5.07 4.49 9.32
C ARG A 38 -5.73 3.46 10.21
N GLU A 39 -6.05 3.83 11.45
CA GLU A 39 -6.68 2.96 12.42
C GLU A 39 -8.12 2.65 12.02
N ASP A 40 -8.85 3.65 11.57
CA ASP A 40 -10.19 3.50 11.04
C ASP A 40 -10.22 2.54 9.84
N MET A 41 -9.28 2.71 8.91
CA MET A 41 -9.13 1.80 7.78
C MET A 41 -8.86 0.35 8.23
N LEU A 42 -7.96 0.17 9.21
CA LEU A 42 -7.64 -1.15 9.76
C LEU A 42 -8.89 -1.82 10.34
N ASN A 43 -9.64 -1.08 11.18
CA ASN A 43 -10.83 -1.58 11.85
C ASN A 43 -11.92 -1.98 10.85
N HIS A 44 -12.16 -1.16 9.84
CA HIS A 44 -13.12 -1.48 8.78
C HIS A 44 -12.70 -2.71 7.96
N LEU A 45 -11.41 -2.85 7.61
CA LEU A 45 -10.90 -4.00 6.88
C LEU A 45 -11.03 -5.30 7.69
N VAL A 46 -10.69 -5.27 8.98
CA VAL A 46 -10.86 -6.40 9.89
C VAL A 46 -12.35 -6.77 10.01
N SER A 47 -13.24 -5.78 10.09
CA SER A 47 -14.68 -6.02 10.12
C SER A 47 -15.17 -6.70 8.83
N GLN A 48 -14.68 -6.29 7.65
CA GLN A 48 -15.01 -6.94 6.38
C GLN A 48 -14.53 -8.40 6.35
N ALA A 49 -13.31 -8.66 6.79
CA ALA A 49 -12.78 -10.02 6.87
C ALA A 49 -13.61 -10.90 7.83
N ASN A 50 -13.94 -10.38 9.01
CA ASN A 50 -14.75 -11.10 10.00
C ASN A 50 -16.18 -11.37 9.53
N SER A 51 -16.73 -10.51 8.66
CA SER A 51 -18.05 -10.73 8.05
C SER A 51 -18.02 -11.73 6.89
N GLY A 52 -16.85 -12.27 6.54
CA GLY A 52 -16.69 -13.23 5.46
C GLY A 52 -16.77 -12.60 4.06
N ALA A 53 -16.38 -11.33 3.93
CA ALA A 53 -16.29 -10.69 2.62
C ALA A 53 -15.32 -11.46 1.73
N PRO A 54 -15.73 -11.92 0.53
CA PRO A 54 -14.85 -12.73 -0.32
C PRO A 54 -13.68 -11.93 -0.88
N ALA A 55 -13.87 -10.63 -1.07
CA ALA A 55 -12.83 -9.72 -1.53
C ALA A 55 -13.09 -8.29 -1.04
N VAL A 56 -12.03 -7.54 -0.89
CA VAL A 56 -12.05 -6.09 -0.68
C VAL A 56 -11.14 -5.41 -1.71
N ALA A 57 -11.64 -4.37 -2.34
CA ALA A 57 -10.86 -3.51 -3.21
C ALA A 57 -10.20 -2.39 -2.40
N VAL A 58 -8.94 -2.06 -2.69
CA VAL A 58 -8.21 -1.01 -1.98
C VAL A 58 -7.53 -0.08 -2.97
N ALA A 59 -8.02 1.15 -3.03
CA ALA A 59 -7.46 2.19 -3.88
C ALA A 59 -6.47 3.06 -3.12
N GLY A 60 -5.19 2.89 -3.43
CA GLY A 60 -4.13 3.60 -2.75
C GLY A 60 -2.75 3.30 -3.32
N GLY A 61 -1.72 3.71 -2.60
CA GLY A 61 -0.33 3.35 -2.86
C GLY A 61 0.15 2.24 -1.93
N ASP A 62 1.44 1.91 -2.00
CA ASP A 62 2.08 0.81 -1.27
C ASP A 62 1.83 0.88 0.25
N GLY A 63 1.87 2.09 0.85
CA GLY A 63 1.56 2.26 2.27
C GLY A 63 0.10 1.93 2.64
N THR A 64 -0.86 2.23 1.76
CA THR A 64 -2.28 1.89 1.96
C THR A 64 -2.49 0.38 1.81
N LEU A 65 -1.85 -0.23 0.80
CA LEU A 65 -1.88 -1.68 0.61
C LEU A 65 -1.22 -2.43 1.76
N GLY A 66 -0.16 -1.87 2.36
CA GLY A 66 0.48 -2.44 3.55
C GLY A 66 -0.45 -2.49 4.78
N ILE A 67 -1.31 -1.47 4.97
CA ILE A 67 -2.35 -1.50 6.01
C ILE A 67 -3.34 -2.61 5.73
N ALA A 68 -3.81 -2.71 4.48
CA ALA A 68 -4.77 -3.73 4.08
C ALA A 68 -4.20 -5.15 4.23
N ALA A 69 -2.96 -5.37 3.80
CA ALA A 69 -2.29 -6.66 3.96
C ALA A 69 -2.19 -7.09 5.43
N ARG A 70 -1.88 -6.16 6.33
CA ARG A 70 -1.87 -6.44 7.78
C ARG A 70 -3.26 -6.82 8.31
N ALA A 71 -4.30 -6.10 7.89
CA ALA A 71 -5.67 -6.35 8.34
C ALA A 71 -6.20 -7.71 7.86
N LEU A 72 -5.79 -8.12 6.65
CA LEU A 72 -6.28 -9.32 5.98
C LEU A 72 -5.33 -10.51 6.13
N CYS A 73 -4.24 -10.36 6.89
CA CYS A 73 -3.29 -11.44 7.15
C CYS A 73 -4.00 -12.65 7.79
N ASN A 74 -3.75 -13.84 7.24
CA ASN A 74 -4.36 -15.10 7.70
C ASN A 74 -5.91 -15.11 7.62
N THR A 75 -6.50 -14.36 6.69
CA THR A 75 -7.93 -14.42 6.38
C THR A 75 -8.15 -14.95 4.96
N GLU A 76 -9.38 -15.38 4.68
CA GLU A 76 -9.78 -15.82 3.34
C GLU A 76 -10.19 -14.65 2.42
N THR A 77 -10.22 -13.42 2.94
CA THR A 77 -10.63 -12.23 2.17
C THR A 77 -9.53 -11.82 1.19
N VAL A 78 -9.86 -11.80 -0.08
CA VAL A 78 -8.91 -11.41 -1.15
C VAL A 78 -8.72 -9.90 -1.18
N LEU A 79 -7.45 -9.45 -1.18
CA LEU A 79 -7.08 -8.05 -1.41
C LEU A 79 -6.99 -7.78 -2.91
N ALA A 80 -7.81 -6.87 -3.44
CA ALA A 80 -7.76 -6.41 -4.82
C ALA A 80 -7.20 -4.97 -4.91
N PRO A 81 -5.94 -4.80 -5.34
CA PRO A 81 -5.31 -3.48 -5.42
C PRO A 81 -5.80 -2.64 -6.59
N PHE A 82 -6.13 -1.36 -6.33
CA PHE A 82 -6.32 -0.32 -7.33
C PHE A 82 -5.19 0.71 -7.20
N PRO A 83 -4.25 0.78 -8.17
CA PRO A 83 -2.99 1.51 -8.05
C PRO A 83 -3.17 3.02 -8.16
N ALA A 84 -3.70 3.67 -7.11
CA ALA A 84 -3.92 5.10 -7.01
C ALA A 84 -2.75 5.89 -6.39
N GLY A 85 -1.68 5.22 -5.96
CA GLY A 85 -0.47 5.83 -5.42
C GLY A 85 0.51 6.31 -6.48
N THR A 86 1.69 6.75 -6.04
CA THR A 86 2.75 7.27 -6.93
C THR A 86 3.56 6.15 -7.57
N MET A 87 4.10 5.24 -6.78
CA MET A 87 5.00 4.17 -7.26
C MET A 87 4.24 2.89 -7.56
N ASN A 88 3.34 2.46 -6.65
CA ASN A 88 2.53 1.24 -6.74
C ASN A 88 3.39 0.01 -7.07
N VAL A 89 4.46 -0.17 -6.31
CA VAL A 89 5.47 -1.20 -6.55
C VAL A 89 4.84 -2.58 -6.43
N PHE A 90 4.11 -2.82 -5.34
CA PHE A 90 3.43 -4.09 -5.12
C PHE A 90 2.44 -4.43 -6.25
N SER A 91 1.61 -3.48 -6.66
CA SER A 91 0.65 -3.72 -7.74
C SER A 91 1.35 -4.13 -9.03
N ARG A 92 2.50 -3.53 -9.34
CA ARG A 92 3.31 -3.88 -10.53
C ARG A 92 3.93 -5.27 -10.42
N GLU A 93 4.43 -5.65 -9.25
CA GLU A 93 5.03 -6.97 -9.00
C GLU A 93 4.03 -8.10 -9.23
N ILE A 94 2.77 -7.89 -8.84
CA ILE A 94 1.70 -8.87 -9.07
C ILE A 94 1.02 -8.72 -10.45
N GLY A 95 1.59 -7.91 -11.35
CA GLY A 95 1.14 -7.77 -12.73
C GLY A 95 -0.05 -6.81 -12.95
N ILE A 96 -0.47 -6.06 -11.93
CA ILE A 96 -1.53 -5.05 -12.07
C ILE A 96 -0.92 -3.76 -12.62
N ARG A 97 -1.26 -3.42 -13.85
CA ARG A 97 -0.84 -2.17 -14.49
C ARG A 97 -1.44 -0.96 -13.77
N PRO A 98 -0.81 0.24 -13.83
CA PRO A 98 -1.33 1.46 -13.24
C PRO A 98 -2.51 2.04 -14.05
N ASP A 99 -3.51 1.20 -14.25
CA ASP A 99 -4.72 1.40 -15.02
C ASP A 99 -5.90 0.84 -14.21
N PHE A 100 -6.93 1.62 -13.98
CA PHE A 100 -8.04 1.24 -13.12
C PHE A 100 -9.01 0.30 -13.81
N ASP A 101 -9.17 0.39 -15.13
CA ASP A 101 -9.98 -0.53 -15.90
C ASP A 101 -9.32 -1.92 -15.95
N HIS A 102 -7.99 -1.96 -16.03
CA HIS A 102 -7.23 -3.21 -15.89
C HIS A 102 -7.39 -3.81 -14.49
N ALA A 103 -7.32 -2.98 -13.43
CA ALA A 103 -7.53 -3.47 -12.06
C ALA A 103 -8.96 -4.03 -11.87
N LEU A 104 -9.97 -3.36 -12.42
CA LEU A 104 -11.35 -3.85 -12.42
C LEU A 104 -11.51 -5.16 -13.20
N HIS A 105 -10.85 -5.25 -14.36
CA HIS A 105 -10.83 -6.49 -15.15
C HIS A 105 -10.24 -7.65 -14.34
N ILE A 106 -9.09 -7.45 -13.69
CA ILE A 106 -8.46 -8.46 -12.82
C ILE A 106 -9.37 -8.83 -11.64
N LEU A 107 -10.03 -7.85 -11.01
CA LEU A 107 -10.97 -8.12 -9.91
C LEU A 107 -12.12 -9.05 -10.36
N ASN A 108 -12.63 -8.87 -11.60
CA ASN A 108 -13.76 -9.64 -12.12
C ASN A 108 -13.38 -11.00 -12.71
N THR A 109 -12.17 -11.14 -13.25
CA THR A 109 -11.79 -12.31 -14.07
C THR A 109 -10.50 -12.97 -13.62
N GLY A 110 -9.75 -12.32 -12.74
CA GLY A 110 -8.47 -12.79 -12.24
C GLY A 110 -8.58 -13.98 -11.30
N ARG A 111 -7.42 -14.48 -10.92
CA ARG A 111 -7.27 -15.53 -9.92
C ARG A 111 -6.57 -14.97 -8.71
N SER A 112 -7.02 -15.32 -7.51
CA SER A 112 -6.31 -15.02 -6.28
C SER A 112 -5.04 -15.85 -6.16
N LYS A 113 -4.01 -15.28 -5.53
CA LYS A 113 -2.77 -15.95 -5.21
C LYS A 113 -2.37 -15.59 -3.78
N ASN A 114 -1.94 -16.57 -3.01
CA ASN A 114 -1.36 -16.30 -1.71
C ASN A 114 -0.01 -15.61 -1.87
N VAL A 115 0.24 -14.62 -1.04
CA VAL A 115 1.50 -13.86 -0.96
C VAL A 115 2.00 -13.93 0.45
N ASP A 116 3.28 -14.22 0.62
CA ASP A 116 3.90 -14.21 1.94
C ASP A 116 4.01 -12.78 2.46
N LEU A 117 3.77 -12.61 3.75
CA LEU A 117 4.02 -11.38 4.47
C LEU A 117 5.20 -11.58 5.41
N PHE A 118 6.02 -10.57 5.53
CA PHE A 118 7.17 -10.59 6.43
C PHE A 118 6.87 -9.83 7.71
N ALA A 119 7.46 -10.24 8.80
CA ALA A 119 7.39 -9.53 10.07
C ALA A 119 8.79 -9.18 10.57
N PHE A 120 8.95 -7.97 11.08
CA PHE A 120 10.16 -7.53 11.77
C PHE A 120 9.77 -6.81 13.05
N ASN A 121 10.28 -7.28 14.19
CA ASN A 121 9.90 -6.79 15.52
C ASN A 121 8.37 -6.70 15.73
N GLY A 122 7.63 -7.72 15.28
CA GLY A 122 6.17 -7.78 15.39
C GLY A 122 5.41 -6.88 14.42
N GLN A 123 6.09 -6.15 13.55
CA GLN A 123 5.45 -5.35 12.51
C GLN A 123 5.46 -6.09 11.17
N VAL A 124 4.27 -6.32 10.64
CA VAL A 124 4.09 -6.96 9.34
C VAL A 124 4.30 -5.94 8.22
N PHE A 125 5.00 -6.33 7.18
CA PHE A 125 5.19 -5.54 5.96
C PHE A 125 5.00 -6.39 4.70
N LEU A 126 4.53 -5.73 3.64
CA LEU A 126 4.09 -6.38 2.41
C LEU A 126 5.24 -6.58 1.40
N GLN A 127 6.24 -5.68 1.38
CA GLN A 127 7.27 -5.70 0.36
C GLN A 127 8.68 -5.63 0.92
N MET A 128 9.06 -4.50 1.50
CA MET A 128 10.42 -4.27 1.95
C MET A 128 10.46 -3.54 3.28
N ALA A 129 11.45 -3.86 4.09
CA ALA A 129 11.83 -3.11 5.28
C ALA A 129 13.27 -2.63 5.11
N GLY A 130 13.49 -1.34 5.32
CA GLY A 130 14.83 -0.75 5.32
C GLY A 130 15.49 -0.89 6.70
N ILE A 131 16.77 -1.20 6.73
CA ILE A 131 17.57 -1.32 7.96
C ILE A 131 18.87 -0.55 7.79
N GLY A 132 19.31 0.17 8.83
CA GLY A 132 20.58 0.89 8.79
C GLY A 132 20.56 2.11 7.89
N ALA A 133 21.51 2.21 6.97
CA ALA A 133 21.67 3.37 6.10
C ALA A 133 20.46 3.66 5.23
N ASP A 134 19.80 2.63 4.71
CA ASP A 134 18.60 2.77 3.90
C ASP A 134 17.43 3.34 4.71
N ALA A 135 17.14 2.78 5.89
CA ALA A 135 16.13 3.30 6.80
C ALA A 135 16.42 4.77 7.18
N ARG A 136 17.69 5.09 7.46
CA ARG A 136 18.10 6.44 7.81
C ARG A 136 17.93 7.42 6.64
N ALA A 137 18.22 7.00 5.42
CA ALA A 137 17.99 7.82 4.24
C ALA A 137 16.49 8.12 4.03
N VAL A 138 15.63 7.13 4.24
CA VAL A 138 14.17 7.31 4.17
C VAL A 138 13.68 8.27 5.26
N GLU A 139 14.18 8.12 6.50
CA GLU A 139 13.84 8.99 7.63
C GLU A 139 14.25 10.44 7.40
N LEU A 140 15.46 10.67 6.88
CA LEU A 140 15.97 12.01 6.54
C LEU A 140 15.23 12.64 5.35
N THR A 141 14.54 11.85 4.55
CA THR A 141 13.81 12.33 3.39
C THR A 141 12.43 12.84 3.79
N THR A 142 12.33 14.09 4.23
CA THR A 142 11.08 14.71 4.64
C THR A 142 10.10 14.85 3.48
N TRP A 143 8.81 15.00 3.80
CA TRP A 143 7.78 15.20 2.78
C TRP A 143 8.02 16.46 1.94
N GLU A 144 8.50 17.54 2.56
CA GLU A 144 8.83 18.80 1.87
C GLU A 144 9.97 18.62 0.88
N MET A 145 11.00 17.85 1.25
CA MET A 145 12.09 17.49 0.34
C MET A 145 11.57 16.66 -0.83
N LYS A 146 10.71 15.67 -0.59
CA LYS A 146 10.09 14.85 -1.65
C LYS A 146 9.26 15.71 -2.61
N LYS A 147 8.53 16.70 -2.10
CA LYS A 147 7.74 17.63 -2.92
C LYS A 147 8.61 18.49 -3.81
N LYS A 148 9.71 19.02 -3.28
CA LYS A 148 10.59 19.97 -3.96
C LYS A 148 11.60 19.29 -4.90
N TRP A 149 12.20 18.19 -4.48
CA TRP A 149 13.36 17.56 -5.12
C TRP A 149 13.08 16.17 -5.69
N LYS A 150 11.90 15.60 -5.49
CA LYS A 150 11.50 14.26 -6.00
C LYS A 150 12.59 13.21 -5.73
N ALA A 151 13.08 12.55 -6.80
CA ALA A 151 14.12 11.53 -6.69
C ALA A 151 15.45 12.09 -6.14
N LEU A 152 15.78 13.36 -6.38
CA LEU A 152 17.00 14.00 -5.89
C LEU A 152 17.04 14.11 -4.36
N ALA A 153 15.87 14.17 -3.71
CA ALA A 153 15.78 14.16 -2.25
C ALA A 153 16.39 12.89 -1.63
N TYR A 154 16.19 11.74 -2.27
CA TYR A 154 16.79 10.47 -1.82
C TYR A 154 18.30 10.42 -2.07
N VAL A 155 18.78 11.02 -3.16
CA VAL A 155 20.23 11.11 -3.44
C VAL A 155 20.93 11.97 -2.39
N ILE A 156 20.34 13.13 -2.04
CA ILE A 156 20.88 14.03 -1.01
C ILE A 156 20.87 13.35 0.37
N ALA A 157 19.74 12.70 0.73
CA ALA A 157 19.64 11.97 1.98
C ALA A 157 20.64 10.81 2.04
N GLY A 158 20.79 10.04 0.96
CA GLY A 158 21.77 8.95 0.86
C GLY A 158 23.20 9.45 1.00
N ALA A 159 23.58 10.52 0.31
CA ALA A 159 24.90 11.14 0.44
C ALA A 159 25.20 11.58 1.89
N ARG A 160 24.22 12.15 2.57
CA ARG A 160 24.33 12.54 3.98
C ARG A 160 24.54 11.33 4.89
N VAL A 161 23.76 10.26 4.68
CA VAL A 161 23.88 9.03 5.47
C VAL A 161 25.26 8.39 5.30
N CYS A 162 25.85 8.45 4.10
CA CYS A 162 27.21 7.95 3.86
C CYS A 162 28.30 8.67 4.68
N THR A 163 28.02 9.90 5.15
CA THR A 163 28.95 10.65 6.03
C THR A 163 28.70 10.39 7.51
N GLU A 164 27.59 9.75 7.88
CA GLU A 164 27.25 9.40 9.25
C GLU A 164 27.94 8.06 9.65
N LYS A 165 28.37 7.95 10.90
CA LYS A 165 28.88 6.69 11.45
C LYS A 165 27.73 5.69 11.53
N GLN A 166 27.80 4.63 10.77
CA GLN A 166 26.76 3.60 10.75
C GLN A 166 26.85 2.72 11.99
N PRO A 167 25.70 2.40 12.65
CA PRO A 167 25.69 1.45 13.76
C PRO A 167 25.98 0.04 13.27
N HIS A 168 26.63 -0.77 14.09
CA HIS A 168 26.71 -2.21 13.86
C HIS A 168 25.34 -2.83 14.10
N LEU A 169 24.84 -3.56 13.10
CA LEU A 169 23.54 -4.22 13.16
C LEU A 169 23.74 -5.73 13.20
N THR A 170 23.08 -6.39 14.12
CA THR A 170 23.00 -7.85 14.17
C THR A 170 21.58 -8.28 13.81
N LEU A 171 21.43 -9.01 12.72
CA LEU A 171 20.16 -9.59 12.30
C LEU A 171 20.12 -11.04 12.77
N ARG A 172 19.00 -11.45 13.34
CA ARG A 172 18.69 -12.83 13.66
C ARG A 172 17.43 -13.19 12.88
N SER A 173 17.47 -14.26 12.10
CA SER A 173 16.30 -14.89 11.51
C SER A 173 15.99 -16.17 12.26
N GLU A 174 14.73 -16.41 12.54
CA GLU A 174 14.22 -17.70 13.00
C GLU A 174 13.62 -18.38 11.75
N GLU A 175 14.07 -19.61 11.47
CA GLU A 175 13.52 -20.47 10.43
C GLU A 175 12.31 -21.23 10.96
#